data_170a8fa875c587538c89bdebc847462c
#
_entry.id   170a8fa875c587538c89bdebc847462c
#
_cell.length_a   1.000
_cell.length_b   1.000
_cell.length_c   1.000
_cell.angle_alpha   90.00
_cell.angle_beta   90.00
_cell.angle_gamma   90.00
#
_symmetry.space_group_name_H-M   'P 1'
#
loop_
_entity.id
_entity.type
_entity.pdbx_description
1 polymer ?
#
loop_
_entity_poly.entity_id
_entity_poly.type
_entity_poly.pdbx_seq_one_letter_code
_entity_poly.pdbx_strand_id
1 'polypeptide(L)'
;GLVFSHTGTNTATKWVDTVYEILHAKNSDQLIESLKEWTEPVNNFVFADTKGKIGYKLRGKIPIRNSDNHKGIVCGWDGNHDWEKLIPYSEMPSSIDPIGGYIVTCNQRVVGSDFPYYIGDDFRPGNRASRIINRILELPEGKATVEDMSQIHSDRLSIPASVLFKKMLEMNLFSKYSQNLVNLIKEWDFVMNPDSKIATLYSMIRKTLIQETVKFVFGDLIYRF
;
A
#
# COMPACT_ATOMS: atom_id res chain seq x y z
N GLY A 1 -23.80 -7.53 22.73
CA GLY A 1 -22.34 -7.32 22.81
C GLY A 1 -21.74 -7.38 21.43
N LEU A 2 -20.51 -6.88 21.29
CA LEU A 2 -19.70 -7.02 20.06
C LEU A 2 -18.71 -8.16 20.25
N VAL A 3 -18.50 -8.93 19.18
CA VAL A 3 -17.50 -10.00 19.12
C VAL A 3 -16.52 -9.66 18.01
N PHE A 4 -15.24 -9.90 18.27
CA PHE A 4 -14.16 -9.65 17.32
C PHE A 4 -13.51 -10.99 16.95
N SER A 5 -13.40 -11.28 15.65
CA SER A 5 -12.70 -12.45 15.12
C SER A 5 -11.39 -12.03 14.48
N HIS A 6 -10.30 -12.68 14.86
CA HIS A 6 -8.95 -12.37 14.37
C HIS A 6 -8.15 -13.66 14.16
N THR A 7 -7.37 -13.76 13.09
CA THR A 7 -6.59 -14.95 12.75
C THR A 7 -5.59 -15.34 13.86
N GLY A 8 -4.99 -14.38 14.53
CA GLY A 8 -4.05 -14.62 15.62
C GLY A 8 -4.69 -15.15 16.90
N THR A 9 -6.00 -15.00 17.07
CA THR A 9 -6.73 -15.57 18.23
C THR A 9 -7.38 -16.91 17.90
N ASN A 10 -7.66 -17.15 16.63
CA ASN A 10 -8.42 -18.31 16.18
C ASN A 10 -7.54 -19.50 15.75
N THR A 11 -6.24 -19.29 15.56
CA THR A 11 -5.31 -20.34 15.12
C THR A 11 -4.02 -20.30 15.92
N ALA A 12 -3.47 -21.47 16.20
CA ALA A 12 -2.11 -21.55 16.74
C ALA A 12 -1.11 -20.95 15.74
N THR A 13 -0.20 -20.13 16.23
CA THR A 13 0.79 -19.48 15.40
C THR A 13 2.15 -20.18 15.54
N LYS A 14 2.79 -20.47 14.41
CA LYS A 14 4.15 -21.04 14.34
C LYS A 14 5.17 -20.01 13.86
N TRP A 15 4.90 -18.73 14.09
CA TRP A 15 5.73 -17.67 13.51
C TRP A 15 7.19 -17.71 14.00
N VAL A 16 7.47 -18.17 15.22
CA VAL A 16 8.85 -18.30 15.72
C VAL A 16 9.61 -19.35 14.93
N ASP A 17 9.00 -20.52 14.70
CA ASP A 17 9.59 -21.59 13.89
C ASP A 17 9.81 -21.11 12.45
N THR A 18 8.82 -20.39 11.90
CA THR A 18 8.91 -19.80 10.57
C THR A 18 10.05 -18.79 10.45
N VAL A 19 10.27 -17.94 11.46
CA VAL A 19 11.42 -17.00 11.46
C VAL A 19 12.74 -17.80 11.42
N TYR A 20 12.84 -18.86 12.20
CA TYR A 20 14.03 -19.72 12.18
C TYR A 20 14.26 -20.31 10.78
N GLU A 21 13.23 -20.84 10.15
CA GLU A 21 13.30 -21.40 8.78
C GLU A 21 13.68 -20.35 7.74
N ILE A 22 13.10 -19.14 7.82
CA ILE A 22 13.44 -18.01 6.95
C ILE A 22 14.93 -17.68 7.03
N LEU A 23 15.48 -17.61 8.25
CA LEU A 23 16.90 -17.30 8.47
C LEU A 23 17.86 -18.41 7.94
N HIS A 24 17.37 -19.62 7.78
CA HIS A 24 18.16 -20.77 7.30
C HIS A 24 17.91 -21.10 5.83
N ALA A 25 16.95 -20.42 5.17
CA ALA A 25 16.67 -20.59 3.76
C ALA A 25 17.90 -20.28 2.89
N LYS A 26 18.26 -21.19 1.99
CA LYS A 26 19.45 -21.08 1.11
C LYS A 26 19.14 -20.51 -0.26
N ASN A 27 17.87 -20.41 -0.62
CA ASN A 27 17.40 -19.89 -1.90
C ASN A 27 15.94 -19.46 -1.79
N SER A 28 15.43 -18.83 -2.84
CA SER A 28 14.07 -18.31 -2.92
C SER A 28 13.00 -19.40 -2.75
N ASP A 29 13.23 -20.61 -3.23
CA ASP A 29 12.23 -21.70 -3.13
C ASP A 29 12.09 -22.18 -1.68
N GLN A 30 13.19 -22.33 -0.95
CA GLN A 30 13.17 -22.64 0.47
C GLN A 30 12.55 -21.52 1.28
N LEU A 31 12.82 -20.25 0.93
CA LEU A 31 12.19 -19.11 1.57
C LEU A 31 10.67 -19.11 1.38
N ILE A 32 10.19 -19.36 0.15
CA ILE A 32 8.75 -19.42 -0.12
C ILE A 32 8.09 -20.54 0.71
N GLU A 33 8.70 -21.69 0.79
CA GLU A 33 8.15 -22.80 1.58
C GLU A 33 8.13 -22.47 3.08
N SER A 34 9.17 -21.80 3.60
CA SER A 34 9.21 -21.39 5.00
C SER A 34 8.10 -20.39 5.38
N LEU A 35 7.59 -19.59 4.43
CA LEU A 35 6.50 -18.64 4.68
C LEU A 35 5.13 -19.30 4.85
N LYS A 36 4.98 -20.58 4.54
CA LYS A 36 3.69 -21.30 4.49
C LYS A 36 2.96 -21.35 5.83
N GLU A 37 3.71 -21.54 6.90
CA GLU A 37 3.16 -21.66 8.25
C GLU A 37 3.03 -20.29 8.97
N TRP A 38 3.42 -19.21 8.31
CA TRP A 38 3.25 -17.87 8.84
C TRP A 38 1.76 -17.53 8.94
N THR A 39 1.29 -17.15 10.12
CA THR A 39 -0.12 -16.85 10.33
C THR A 39 -0.39 -15.34 10.21
N GLU A 40 0.34 -14.53 10.97
CA GLU A 40 0.16 -13.08 11.04
C GLU A 40 1.45 -12.35 11.42
N PRO A 41 1.57 -11.06 11.12
CA PRO A 41 0.66 -10.27 10.31
C PRO A 41 0.65 -10.73 8.84
N VAL A 42 -0.51 -10.57 8.18
CA VAL A 42 -0.58 -10.72 6.71
C VAL A 42 0.16 -9.55 6.09
N ASN A 43 1.20 -9.83 5.31
CA ASN A 43 1.98 -8.77 4.66
C ASN A 43 2.65 -9.22 3.36
N ASN A 44 3.02 -8.21 2.57
CA ASN A 44 3.78 -8.40 1.35
C ASN A 44 5.23 -8.76 1.69
N PHE A 45 5.72 -9.83 1.13
CA PHE A 45 7.09 -10.28 1.29
C PHE A 45 7.79 -10.25 -0.07
N VAL A 46 8.81 -9.41 -0.19
CA VAL A 46 9.63 -9.27 -1.40
C VAL A 46 11.01 -9.84 -1.10
N PHE A 47 11.55 -10.60 -2.02
CA PHE A 47 12.84 -11.28 -1.84
C PHE A 47 13.62 -11.37 -3.15
N ALA A 48 14.92 -11.57 -3.01
CA ALA A 48 15.84 -11.89 -4.09
C ALA A 48 16.89 -12.89 -3.60
N ASP A 49 17.46 -13.67 -4.51
CA ASP A 49 18.57 -14.59 -4.18
C ASP A 49 19.81 -14.34 -5.04
N THR A 50 20.92 -14.97 -4.67
CA THR A 50 22.20 -14.83 -5.34
C THR A 50 22.24 -15.47 -6.73
N LYS A 51 21.18 -16.18 -7.14
CA LYS A 51 21.03 -16.75 -8.49
C LYS A 51 20.28 -15.80 -9.42
N GLY A 52 19.87 -14.62 -8.93
CA GLY A 52 19.18 -13.60 -9.69
C GLY A 52 17.66 -13.76 -9.69
N LYS A 53 17.09 -14.75 -8.96
CA LYS A 53 15.65 -14.89 -8.81
C LYS A 53 15.11 -13.78 -7.91
N ILE A 54 14.06 -13.09 -8.36
CA ILE A 54 13.30 -12.12 -7.57
C ILE A 54 11.89 -12.61 -7.36
N GLY A 55 11.28 -12.28 -6.23
CA GLY A 55 9.93 -12.76 -5.94
C GLY A 55 9.16 -11.88 -4.99
N TYR A 56 7.85 -12.07 -5.08
CA TYR A 56 6.85 -11.52 -4.21
C TYR A 56 5.91 -12.62 -3.74
N LYS A 57 5.58 -12.64 -2.47
CA LYS A 57 4.55 -13.48 -1.90
C LYS A 57 3.77 -12.72 -0.84
N LEU A 58 2.45 -12.73 -0.94
CA LEU A 58 1.61 -12.36 0.19
C LEU A 58 1.65 -13.52 1.18
N ARG A 59 2.18 -13.28 2.38
CA ARG A 59 2.26 -14.28 3.44
C ARG A 59 1.25 -13.98 4.53
N GLY A 60 0.83 -15.00 5.23
CA GLY A 60 -0.16 -14.95 6.30
C GLY A 60 -1.40 -15.75 5.96
N LYS A 61 -2.26 -15.95 6.93
CA LYS A 61 -3.50 -16.72 6.75
C LYS A 61 -4.67 -15.76 6.61
N ILE A 62 -5.34 -15.81 5.46
CA ILE A 62 -6.50 -14.97 5.15
C ILE A 62 -7.73 -15.87 5.11
N PRO A 63 -8.77 -15.59 5.93
CA PRO A 63 -10.01 -16.34 5.87
C PRO A 63 -10.77 -16.08 4.57
N ILE A 64 -11.37 -17.10 4.02
CA ILE A 64 -12.40 -16.97 2.99
C ILE A 64 -13.65 -16.48 3.71
N ARG A 65 -14.12 -15.30 3.33
CA ARG A 65 -15.21 -14.59 4.01
C ARG A 65 -16.10 -13.88 3.02
N ASN A 66 -17.32 -13.62 3.45
CA ASN A 66 -18.26 -12.83 2.68
C ASN A 66 -17.70 -11.41 2.45
N SER A 67 -17.86 -10.89 1.23
CA SER A 67 -17.45 -9.52 0.88
C SER A 67 -18.14 -8.46 1.75
N ASP A 68 -19.30 -8.76 2.30
CA ASP A 68 -20.02 -7.84 3.17
C ASP A 68 -19.38 -7.65 4.55
N ASN A 69 -18.45 -8.53 4.95
CA ASN A 69 -17.72 -8.40 6.21
C ASN A 69 -16.89 -7.09 6.30
N HIS A 70 -16.64 -6.41 5.19
CA HIS A 70 -15.93 -5.11 5.18
C HIS A 70 -16.87 -3.91 5.44
N LYS A 71 -18.17 -4.09 5.34
CA LYS A 71 -19.15 -2.99 5.45
C LYS A 71 -19.42 -2.54 6.90
N GLY A 72 -18.73 -3.10 7.87
CA GLY A 72 -18.84 -2.75 9.28
C GLY A 72 -19.26 -3.92 10.16
N ILE A 73 -20.09 -3.63 11.19
CA ILE A 73 -20.60 -4.65 12.10
C ILE A 73 -21.66 -5.47 11.38
N VAL A 74 -21.49 -6.79 11.39
CA VAL A 74 -22.39 -7.76 10.76
C VAL A 74 -23.08 -8.65 11.82
N CYS A 75 -24.14 -9.34 11.45
CA CYS A 75 -24.82 -10.30 12.32
C CYS A 75 -23.89 -11.49 12.60
N GLY A 76 -23.61 -11.76 13.86
CA GLY A 76 -22.73 -12.87 14.26
C GLY A 76 -23.48 -14.15 14.69
N TRP A 77 -24.81 -14.21 14.50
CA TRP A 77 -25.65 -15.34 14.94
C TRP A 77 -26.37 -16.08 13.80
N ASP A 78 -26.20 -15.61 12.56
CA ASP A 78 -26.86 -16.19 11.38
C ASP A 78 -25.95 -17.11 10.56
N GLY A 79 -24.66 -17.20 10.91
CA GLY A 79 -23.66 -18.01 10.24
C GLY A 79 -23.18 -17.47 8.88
N ASN A 80 -23.78 -16.41 8.35
CA ASN A 80 -23.46 -15.91 7.00
C ASN A 80 -22.09 -15.23 6.91
N HIS A 81 -21.52 -14.87 8.04
CA HIS A 81 -20.26 -14.13 8.13
C HIS A 81 -19.14 -14.90 8.83
N ASP A 82 -19.39 -16.17 9.13
CA ASP A 82 -18.40 -17.06 9.74
C ASP A 82 -17.24 -17.38 8.79
N TRP A 83 -16.10 -17.68 9.36
CA TRP A 83 -14.89 -18.06 8.63
C TRP A 83 -14.79 -19.58 8.55
N GLU A 84 -15.22 -20.17 7.47
CA GLU A 84 -15.20 -21.61 7.29
C GLU A 84 -13.83 -22.16 6.90
N LYS A 85 -13.09 -21.40 6.07
CA LYS A 85 -11.83 -21.84 5.46
C LYS A 85 -10.83 -20.69 5.38
N LEU A 86 -9.58 -21.05 5.17
CA LEU A 86 -8.50 -20.12 4.81
C LEU A 86 -8.23 -20.22 3.31
N ILE A 87 -7.78 -19.12 2.70
CA ILE A 87 -7.27 -19.16 1.32
C ILE A 87 -6.06 -20.11 1.30
N PRO A 88 -6.04 -21.11 0.39
CA PRO A 88 -4.89 -22.00 0.26
C PRO A 88 -3.60 -21.23 -0.01
N TYR A 89 -2.51 -21.61 0.63
CA TYR A 89 -1.23 -20.92 0.46
C TYR A 89 -0.77 -20.84 -1.01
N SER A 90 -1.03 -21.90 -1.78
CA SER A 90 -0.72 -21.95 -3.21
C SER A 90 -1.50 -20.91 -4.04
N GLU A 91 -2.66 -20.47 -3.55
CA GLU A 91 -3.55 -19.52 -4.23
C GLU A 91 -3.38 -18.08 -3.71
N MET A 92 -2.55 -17.90 -2.69
CA MET A 92 -2.20 -16.56 -2.19
C MET A 92 -1.41 -15.78 -3.23
N PRO A 93 -1.65 -14.46 -3.38
CA PRO A 93 -0.96 -13.61 -4.35
C PRO A 93 0.56 -13.81 -4.33
N SER A 94 1.13 -14.03 -5.52
CA SER A 94 2.57 -14.22 -5.70
C SER A 94 3.01 -13.80 -7.10
N SER A 95 4.29 -13.47 -7.22
CA SER A 95 4.94 -13.21 -8.51
C SER A 95 6.40 -13.65 -8.40
N ILE A 96 6.87 -14.42 -9.37
CA ILE A 96 8.26 -14.89 -9.44
C ILE A 96 8.80 -14.48 -10.80
N ASP A 97 9.98 -13.88 -10.79
CA ASP A 97 10.70 -13.42 -11.99
C ASP A 97 9.77 -12.70 -12.98
N PRO A 98 9.07 -11.62 -12.57
CA PRO A 98 8.15 -10.92 -13.44
C PRO A 98 8.89 -10.38 -14.67
N ILE A 99 8.24 -10.39 -15.83
CA ILE A 99 8.80 -9.96 -17.14
C ILE A 99 9.40 -8.55 -17.06
N GLY A 100 8.84 -7.66 -16.24
CA GLY A 100 9.37 -6.31 -16.04
C GLY A 100 10.69 -6.24 -15.27
N GLY A 101 11.18 -7.34 -14.67
CA GLY A 101 12.46 -7.38 -13.94
C GLY A 101 12.47 -6.65 -12.61
N TYR A 102 11.32 -6.21 -12.09
CA TYR A 102 11.21 -5.53 -10.80
C TYR A 102 9.91 -5.88 -10.07
N ILE A 103 9.89 -5.64 -8.76
CA ILE A 103 8.73 -5.81 -7.89
C ILE A 103 8.60 -4.58 -7.00
N VAL A 104 7.40 -4.00 -6.94
CA VAL A 104 7.10 -2.83 -6.10
C VAL A 104 5.82 -3.05 -5.31
N THR A 105 5.91 -2.93 -3.99
CA THR A 105 4.75 -2.93 -3.09
C THR A 105 4.79 -1.74 -2.14
N CYS A 106 3.72 -0.94 -2.11
CA CYS A 106 3.59 0.28 -1.30
C CYS A 106 2.21 0.37 -0.65
N ASN A 107 1.69 -0.75 -0.15
CA ASN A 107 0.34 -0.88 0.39
C ASN A 107 -0.79 -0.63 -0.63
N GLN A 108 -0.50 -0.58 -1.92
CA GLN A 108 -1.53 -0.60 -2.97
C GLN A 108 -2.11 -2.01 -3.10
N ARG A 109 -3.26 -2.10 -3.75
CA ARG A 109 -3.85 -3.40 -4.10
C ARG A 109 -2.88 -4.20 -4.97
N VAL A 110 -2.65 -5.45 -4.60
CA VAL A 110 -1.65 -6.32 -5.24
C VAL A 110 -2.25 -7.34 -6.21
N VAL A 111 -3.58 -7.37 -6.33
CA VAL A 111 -4.32 -8.26 -7.24
C VAL A 111 -5.34 -7.48 -8.05
N GLY A 112 -5.69 -7.97 -9.22
CA GLY A 112 -6.76 -7.43 -10.06
C GLY A 112 -8.16 -7.68 -9.48
N SER A 113 -9.17 -7.15 -10.16
CA SER A 113 -10.58 -7.34 -9.79
C SER A 113 -11.08 -8.76 -10.06
N ASP A 114 -10.36 -9.51 -10.86
CA ASP A 114 -10.61 -10.90 -11.25
C ASP A 114 -10.07 -11.92 -10.24
N PHE A 115 -9.36 -11.45 -9.20
CA PHE A 115 -8.86 -12.35 -8.16
C PHE A 115 -10.02 -12.98 -7.38
N PRO A 116 -10.06 -14.32 -7.23
CA PRO A 116 -11.26 -15.03 -6.78
C PRO A 116 -11.61 -14.85 -5.30
N TYR A 117 -10.71 -14.27 -4.51
CA TYR A 117 -10.89 -14.12 -3.06
C TYR A 117 -10.94 -12.66 -2.64
N TYR A 118 -11.76 -12.37 -1.64
CA TYR A 118 -11.73 -11.09 -0.97
C TYR A 118 -10.53 -11.03 0.00
N ILE A 119 -9.58 -10.15 -0.26
CA ILE A 119 -8.37 -9.97 0.57
C ILE A 119 -8.36 -8.65 1.36
N GLY A 120 -9.31 -7.77 1.14
CA GLY A 120 -9.46 -6.50 1.84
C GLY A 120 -9.80 -5.34 0.91
N ASP A 121 -10.10 -4.17 1.52
CA ASP A 121 -10.47 -2.92 0.83
C ASP A 121 -9.56 -1.76 1.18
N ASP A 122 -8.94 -1.76 2.37
CA ASP A 122 -8.15 -0.63 2.86
C ASP A 122 -6.75 -0.63 2.24
N PHE A 123 -6.72 -0.45 0.93
CA PHE A 123 -5.48 -0.27 0.18
C PHE A 123 -5.13 1.20 0.04
N ARG A 124 -3.84 1.51 0.08
CA ARG A 124 -3.38 2.86 -0.20
C ARG A 124 -3.43 3.14 -1.70
N PRO A 125 -3.67 4.40 -2.12
CA PRO A 125 -3.56 4.80 -3.52
C PRO A 125 -2.19 4.43 -4.10
N GLY A 126 -2.16 4.03 -5.39
CA GLY A 126 -0.96 3.57 -6.07
C GLY A 126 0.13 4.62 -6.34
N ASN A 127 -0.03 5.86 -5.89
CA ASN A 127 0.89 6.96 -6.21
C ASN A 127 2.36 6.69 -5.84
N ARG A 128 2.60 6.06 -4.67
CA ARG A 128 3.97 5.70 -4.26
C ARG A 128 4.54 4.61 -5.15
N ALA A 129 3.76 3.57 -5.42
CA ALA A 129 4.19 2.50 -6.30
C ALA A 129 4.49 3.02 -7.71
N SER A 130 3.61 3.85 -8.29
CA SER A 130 3.84 4.48 -9.60
C SER A 130 5.10 5.33 -9.61
N ARG A 131 5.37 6.11 -8.55
CA ARG A 131 6.59 6.91 -8.47
C ARG A 131 7.84 6.03 -8.46
N ILE A 132 7.86 4.97 -7.65
CA ILE A 132 8.99 4.03 -7.58
C ILE A 132 9.20 3.33 -8.92
N ILE A 133 8.12 2.86 -9.55
CA ILE A 133 8.18 2.24 -10.88
C ILE A 133 8.80 3.20 -11.90
N ASN A 134 8.32 4.44 -11.96
CA ASN A 134 8.88 5.45 -12.87
C ASN A 134 10.38 5.65 -12.62
N ARG A 135 10.81 5.74 -11.38
CA ARG A 135 12.22 5.87 -11.02
C ARG A 135 13.06 4.66 -11.44
N ILE A 136 12.52 3.46 -11.28
CA ILE A 136 13.18 2.23 -11.74
C ILE A 136 13.33 2.24 -13.28
N LEU A 137 12.26 2.63 -13.99
CA LEU A 137 12.25 2.67 -15.46
C LEU A 137 13.13 3.79 -16.06
N GLU A 138 13.51 4.80 -15.28
CA GLU A 138 14.49 5.82 -15.67
C GLU A 138 15.94 5.28 -15.64
N LEU A 139 16.19 4.17 -14.94
CA LEU A 139 17.52 3.56 -14.86
C LEU A 139 17.85 2.77 -16.14
N PRO A 140 19.11 2.70 -16.54
CA PRO A 140 19.51 1.83 -17.63
C PRO A 140 19.21 0.37 -17.30
N GLU A 141 18.67 -0.36 -18.26
CA GLU A 141 18.30 -1.77 -18.08
C GLU A 141 19.48 -2.62 -17.57
N GLY A 142 19.22 -3.41 -16.54
CA GLY A 142 20.21 -4.30 -15.93
C GLY A 142 21.36 -3.60 -15.20
N LYS A 143 21.27 -2.27 -14.97
CA LYS A 143 22.35 -1.50 -14.34
C LYS A 143 21.96 -0.82 -13.03
N ALA A 144 20.80 -1.17 -12.45
CA ALA A 144 20.38 -0.63 -11.16
C ALA A 144 21.41 -0.99 -10.08
N THR A 145 21.80 0.00 -9.28
CA THR A 145 22.75 -0.14 -8.19
C THR A 145 22.06 -0.01 -6.82
N VAL A 146 22.76 -0.38 -5.77
CA VAL A 146 22.29 -0.16 -4.39
C VAL A 146 22.09 1.34 -4.12
N GLU A 147 22.95 2.18 -4.68
CA GLU A 147 22.84 3.65 -4.54
C GLU A 147 21.57 4.18 -5.23
N ASP A 148 21.23 3.68 -6.41
CA ASP A 148 19.98 4.04 -7.09
C ASP A 148 18.76 3.67 -6.22
N MET A 149 18.78 2.50 -5.58
CA MET A 149 17.71 2.10 -4.67
C MET A 149 17.63 3.00 -3.44
N SER A 150 18.76 3.43 -2.90
CA SER A 150 18.81 4.38 -1.79
C SER A 150 18.22 5.74 -2.19
N GLN A 151 18.52 6.23 -3.40
CA GLN A 151 17.93 7.46 -3.94
C GLN A 151 16.43 7.33 -4.17
N ILE A 152 15.94 6.18 -4.66
CA ILE A 152 14.52 5.90 -4.81
C ILE A 152 13.82 5.91 -3.44
N HIS A 153 14.42 5.34 -2.40
CA HIS A 153 13.87 5.37 -1.04
C HIS A 153 13.82 6.79 -0.46
N SER A 154 14.73 7.66 -0.89
CA SER A 154 14.80 9.05 -0.43
C SER A 154 13.97 10.02 -1.28
N ASP A 155 13.32 9.54 -2.33
CA ASP A 155 12.52 10.36 -3.24
C ASP A 155 11.30 10.95 -2.52
N ARG A 156 11.14 12.25 -2.62
CA ARG A 156 10.09 13.03 -1.93
C ARG A 156 9.10 13.70 -2.89
N LEU A 157 9.15 13.37 -4.18
CA LEU A 157 8.20 13.93 -5.14
C LEU A 157 6.77 13.45 -4.84
N SER A 158 5.85 14.39 -4.72
CA SER A 158 4.45 14.14 -4.41
C SER A 158 3.57 14.19 -5.65
N ILE A 159 3.23 13.05 -6.24
CA ILE A 159 2.25 12.97 -7.33
C ILE A 159 0.91 13.62 -6.93
N PRO A 160 0.33 13.38 -5.72
CA PRO A 160 -0.90 14.05 -5.33
C PRO A 160 -0.80 15.56 -5.26
N ALA A 161 0.36 16.10 -4.86
CA ALA A 161 0.57 17.55 -4.86
C ALA A 161 0.56 18.12 -6.28
N SER A 162 1.25 17.47 -7.19
CA SER A 162 1.27 17.84 -8.61
C SER A 162 -0.14 17.85 -9.21
N VAL A 163 -0.91 16.79 -9.00
CA VAL A 163 -2.28 16.68 -9.52
C VAL A 163 -3.17 17.78 -8.94
N LEU A 164 -3.15 17.95 -7.61
CA LEU A 164 -4.01 18.92 -6.94
C LEU A 164 -3.70 20.36 -7.41
N PHE A 165 -2.43 20.77 -7.35
CA PHE A 165 -2.08 22.17 -7.66
C PHE A 165 -2.22 22.49 -9.14
N LYS A 166 -1.91 21.58 -10.05
CA LYS A 166 -2.20 21.77 -11.48
C LYS A 166 -3.70 21.98 -11.70
N LYS A 167 -4.53 21.16 -11.07
CA LYS A 167 -5.99 21.30 -11.17
C LYS A 167 -6.50 22.63 -10.59
N MET A 168 -5.99 23.05 -9.45
CA MET A 168 -6.34 24.32 -8.83
C MET A 168 -5.93 25.53 -9.69
N LEU A 169 -4.78 25.44 -10.37
CA LEU A 169 -4.33 26.48 -11.33
C LEU A 169 -5.24 26.52 -12.56
N GLU A 170 -5.58 25.36 -13.15
CA GLU A 170 -6.51 25.26 -14.28
C GLU A 170 -7.88 25.88 -13.95
N MET A 171 -8.37 25.65 -12.74
CA MET A 171 -9.64 26.21 -12.24
C MET A 171 -9.52 27.66 -11.80
N ASN A 172 -8.35 28.30 -11.94
CA ASN A 172 -8.07 29.68 -11.54
C ASN A 172 -8.40 30.00 -10.06
N LEU A 173 -8.27 28.99 -9.16
CA LEU A 173 -8.62 29.13 -7.74
C LEU A 173 -7.67 30.08 -6.97
N PHE A 174 -6.52 30.40 -7.55
CA PHE A 174 -5.53 31.30 -6.95
C PHE A 174 -5.66 32.77 -7.44
N SER A 175 -6.66 33.09 -8.23
CA SER A 175 -6.85 34.46 -8.86
C SER A 175 -6.92 35.58 -7.84
N LYS A 176 -7.37 35.31 -6.62
CA LYS A 176 -7.50 36.31 -5.53
C LYS A 176 -6.22 36.50 -4.71
N TYR A 177 -5.19 35.72 -4.98
CA TYR A 177 -3.92 35.75 -4.23
C TYR A 177 -2.86 36.57 -4.99
N SER A 178 -1.78 36.91 -4.30
CA SER A 178 -0.69 37.68 -4.91
C SER A 178 -0.03 36.90 -6.07
N GLN A 179 0.41 37.62 -7.10
CA GLN A 179 1.09 37.02 -8.25
C GLN A 179 2.35 36.26 -7.84
N ASN A 180 3.07 36.75 -6.82
CA ASN A 180 4.23 36.05 -6.27
C ASN A 180 3.89 34.60 -5.77
N LEU A 181 2.78 34.45 -5.06
CA LEU A 181 2.34 33.14 -4.60
C LEU A 181 2.00 32.22 -5.78
N VAL A 182 1.29 32.75 -6.78
CA VAL A 182 0.93 32.00 -8.00
C VAL A 182 2.17 31.58 -8.74
N ASN A 183 3.18 32.43 -8.87
CA ASN A 183 4.45 32.07 -9.50
C ASN A 183 5.20 30.98 -8.72
N LEU A 184 5.30 31.12 -7.40
CA LEU A 184 5.93 30.10 -6.54
C LEU A 184 5.25 28.73 -6.68
N ILE A 185 3.93 28.69 -6.80
CA ILE A 185 3.18 27.45 -7.01
C ILE A 185 3.48 26.86 -8.41
N LYS A 186 3.56 27.71 -9.45
CA LYS A 186 3.84 27.26 -10.81
C LYS A 186 5.26 26.73 -10.98
N GLU A 187 6.22 27.29 -10.26
CA GLU A 187 7.65 26.93 -10.30
C GLU A 187 7.99 25.77 -9.39
N TRP A 188 7.07 25.36 -8.51
CA TRP A 188 7.35 24.26 -7.56
C TRP A 188 7.50 22.92 -8.28
N ASP A 189 8.58 22.22 -7.95
CA ASP A 189 8.93 20.89 -8.46
C ASP A 189 8.12 19.74 -7.84
N PHE A 190 7.19 20.04 -6.94
CA PHE A 190 6.39 19.09 -6.15
C PHE A 190 7.19 18.20 -5.21
N VAL A 191 8.44 18.52 -4.92
CA VAL A 191 9.27 17.81 -3.95
C VAL A 191 8.95 18.31 -2.54
N MET A 192 8.64 17.36 -1.65
CA MET A 192 8.24 17.64 -0.25
C MET A 192 9.46 17.83 0.64
N ASN A 193 10.28 18.85 0.33
CA ASN A 193 11.44 19.19 1.15
C ASN A 193 11.01 19.87 2.45
N PRO A 194 11.69 19.61 3.58
CA PRO A 194 11.37 20.22 4.89
C PRO A 194 11.34 21.74 4.87
N ASP A 195 12.24 22.36 4.09
CA ASP A 195 12.39 23.82 4.02
C ASP A 195 11.47 24.47 2.98
N SER A 196 10.67 23.68 2.24
CA SER A 196 9.76 24.18 1.21
C SER A 196 8.50 24.79 1.81
N LYS A 197 8.36 26.09 1.71
CA LYS A 197 7.14 26.82 2.11
C LYS A 197 5.92 26.37 1.30
N ILE A 198 6.10 26.03 0.02
CA ILE A 198 4.99 25.57 -0.83
C ILE A 198 4.58 24.15 -0.50
N ALA A 199 5.51 23.27 -0.09
CA ALA A 199 5.16 21.94 0.43
C ALA A 199 4.33 22.06 1.72
N THR A 200 4.68 22.99 2.59
CA THR A 200 3.89 23.31 3.80
C THR A 200 2.49 23.80 3.43
N LEU A 201 2.39 24.76 2.51
CA LEU A 201 1.11 25.27 2.02
C LEU A 201 0.24 24.13 1.44
N TYR A 202 0.82 23.27 0.60
CA TYR A 202 0.12 22.09 0.07
C TYR A 202 -0.42 21.20 1.18
N SER A 203 0.39 20.91 2.19
CA SER A 203 0.00 20.07 3.32
C SER A 203 -1.18 20.65 4.10
N MET A 204 -1.19 21.98 4.30
CA MET A 204 -2.29 22.67 4.96
C MET A 204 -3.56 22.65 4.09
N ILE A 205 -3.46 22.99 2.81
CA ILE A 205 -4.60 22.95 1.86
C ILE A 205 -5.20 21.53 1.82
N ARG A 206 -4.36 20.51 1.66
CA ARG A 206 -4.81 19.12 1.64
C ARG A 206 -5.55 18.72 2.91
N LYS A 207 -5.00 19.07 4.08
CA LYS A 207 -5.65 18.81 5.39
C LYS A 207 -7.02 19.46 5.47
N THR A 208 -7.10 20.74 5.12
CA THR A 208 -8.36 21.50 5.14
C THR A 208 -9.38 20.92 4.17
N LEU A 209 -8.96 20.61 2.94
CA LEU A 209 -9.85 19.99 1.95
C LEU A 209 -10.45 18.67 2.44
N ILE A 210 -9.64 17.82 3.07
CA ILE A 210 -10.12 16.57 3.65
C ILE A 210 -11.14 16.86 4.76
N GLN A 211 -10.83 17.76 5.68
CA GLN A 211 -11.72 18.11 6.79
C GLN A 211 -13.05 18.69 6.29
N GLU A 212 -13.03 19.64 5.37
CA GLU A 212 -14.25 20.24 4.82
C GLU A 212 -15.06 19.24 3.98
N THR A 213 -14.38 18.35 3.23
CA THR A 213 -15.07 17.29 2.47
C THR A 213 -15.78 16.31 3.43
N VAL A 214 -15.09 15.86 4.47
CA VAL A 214 -15.68 14.96 5.46
C VAL A 214 -16.84 15.62 6.19
N LYS A 215 -16.69 16.89 6.57
CA LYS A 215 -17.78 17.68 7.17
C LYS A 215 -18.97 17.86 6.22
N PHE A 216 -18.72 18.12 4.95
CA PHE A 216 -19.77 18.25 3.94
C PHE A 216 -20.55 16.93 3.74
N VAL A 217 -19.85 15.79 3.71
CA VAL A 217 -20.46 14.47 3.47
C VAL A 217 -21.19 13.94 4.69
N PHE A 218 -20.60 14.07 5.88
CA PHE A 218 -21.09 13.44 7.11
C PHE A 218 -21.77 14.39 8.08
N GLY A 219 -21.69 15.71 7.86
CA GLY A 219 -22.29 16.71 8.73
C GLY A 219 -21.86 16.54 10.19
N ASP A 220 -22.84 16.59 11.09
CA ASP A 220 -22.61 16.48 12.54
C ASP A 220 -22.22 15.07 13.00
N LEU A 221 -22.32 14.05 12.14
CA LEU A 221 -21.87 12.69 12.48
C LEU A 221 -20.36 12.62 12.78
N ILE A 222 -19.59 13.56 12.23
CA ILE A 222 -18.13 13.69 12.46
C ILE A 222 -17.76 13.88 13.94
N TYR A 223 -18.67 14.44 14.75
CA TYR A 223 -18.45 14.68 16.17
C TYR A 223 -18.92 13.53 17.08
N ARG A 224 -19.40 12.43 16.49
CA ARG A 224 -19.91 11.27 17.23
C ARG A 224 -18.89 10.12 17.32
N PHE A 225 -17.76 10.26 16.65
CA PHE A 225 -16.63 9.34 16.61
C PHE A 225 -15.32 10.09 16.81
#